data_97420c78a108707994c99b253cf84ede
#
_entry.id   97420c78a108707994c99b253cf84ede
#
_cell.length_a   1.000
_cell.length_b   1.000
_cell.length_c   1.000
_cell.angle_alpha   90.00
_cell.angle_beta   90.00
_cell.angle_gamma   90.00
#
_symmetry.space_group_name_H-M   'P 1'
#
loop_
_entity.id
_entity.type
_entity.pdbx_description
1 polymer ?
#
loop_
_entity_poly.entity_id
_entity_poly.type
_entity_poly.pdbx_seq_one_letter_code
_entity_poly.pdbx_strand_id
1 'polypeptide(L)'
;MKNKKVNLNDICFFQEGPGVRKHQYCTKGVKLINVSNLVNGEVDLSNSNRYISQEEAYGRYKHFLIDEGDLIIASSGIKVEYLDKKVAFIKKENLPLCMNTSTIRFKVKNKNELDILYLSYFLKSKNFKNQISKLITGSAQLNFGGSHLKKINLFLPELNVQKKVSTLLLLIDNTIKNMQRKISILEQLTKSLFTRMFGDIKTNDKNWEIKKLGEVVQTQYGTSKKATSIVGKFPILRMNNITYSGEMDYKDLKYIELSDSEKEKFLLKKGELLFNRTNSKELVGKTGLFNLDIPMAFAGYLIRIKPSNLIHSKFLLFFMNSEFMKKLLYNKAKNIVGMANINAKELEDFSIILPPIELQNKFAERIEKIEKLKFTIWKIILKVYKTLKKKGVENN
;
A
#
# COMPACT_ATOMS: atom_id res chain seq x y z
N MET A 1 -28.75 -12.34 -25.63
CA MET A 1 -27.34 -12.59 -26.02
C MET A 1 -26.94 -13.98 -25.52
N LYS A 2 -26.67 -14.94 -26.41
CA LYS A 2 -26.24 -16.27 -25.99
C LYS A 2 -24.74 -16.22 -25.66
N ASN A 3 -24.40 -16.15 -24.37
CA ASN A 3 -23.01 -16.37 -23.93
C ASN A 3 -22.68 -17.86 -24.11
N LYS A 4 -21.75 -18.17 -25.00
CA LYS A 4 -21.26 -19.54 -25.20
C LYS A 4 -20.24 -19.87 -24.13
N LYS A 5 -20.44 -20.98 -23.41
CA LYS A 5 -19.41 -21.54 -22.53
C LYS A 5 -18.39 -22.29 -23.40
N VAL A 6 -17.13 -21.88 -23.35
CA VAL A 6 -16.03 -22.45 -24.14
C VAL A 6 -14.88 -22.89 -23.24
N ASN A 7 -14.13 -23.89 -23.68
CA ASN A 7 -12.92 -24.32 -22.98
C ASN A 7 -11.76 -23.38 -23.35
N LEU A 8 -10.94 -23.02 -22.38
CA LEU A 8 -9.80 -22.11 -22.58
C LEU A 8 -8.81 -22.68 -23.62
N ASN A 9 -8.61 -24.00 -23.62
CA ASN A 9 -7.71 -24.68 -24.56
C ASN A 9 -8.18 -24.57 -26.01
N ASP A 10 -9.48 -24.41 -26.26
CA ASP A 10 -10.00 -24.34 -27.62
C ASP A 10 -9.66 -23.02 -28.31
N ILE A 11 -9.64 -21.93 -27.53
CA ILE A 11 -9.51 -20.54 -28.01
C ILE A 11 -8.16 -19.90 -27.74
N CYS A 12 -7.35 -20.48 -26.83
CA CYS A 12 -6.03 -19.97 -26.46
C CYS A 12 -4.93 -21.01 -26.70
N PHE A 13 -3.78 -20.51 -27.12
CA PHE A 13 -2.52 -21.17 -26.93
C PHE A 13 -1.92 -20.72 -25.60
N PHE A 14 -1.39 -21.63 -24.81
CA PHE A 14 -0.64 -21.34 -23.60
C PHE A 14 0.61 -22.22 -23.51
N GLN A 15 1.70 -21.62 -23.03
CA GLN A 15 3.01 -22.25 -22.96
C GLN A 15 3.63 -21.94 -21.60
N GLU A 16 4.03 -23.01 -20.90
CA GLU A 16 4.83 -22.91 -19.68
C GLU A 16 6.27 -22.55 -20.02
N GLY A 17 6.92 -21.77 -19.18
CA GLY A 17 8.33 -21.48 -19.32
C GLY A 17 9.22 -22.69 -19.08
N PRO A 18 10.44 -22.71 -19.61
CA PRO A 18 11.37 -23.82 -19.50
C PRO A 18 11.95 -23.95 -18.10
N GLY A 19 12.39 -25.17 -17.77
CA GLY A 19 13.07 -25.48 -16.51
C GLY A 19 14.55 -25.03 -16.52
N VAL A 20 14.81 -23.75 -16.61
CA VAL A 20 16.19 -23.24 -16.54
C VAL A 20 16.78 -23.54 -15.16
N ARG A 21 17.92 -24.25 -15.13
CA ARG A 21 18.56 -24.69 -13.90
C ARG A 21 19.52 -23.65 -13.36
N LYS A 22 19.77 -23.70 -12.05
CA LYS A 22 20.61 -22.70 -11.35
C LYS A 22 22.01 -22.56 -11.95
N HIS A 23 22.62 -23.65 -12.45
CA HIS A 23 23.95 -23.65 -13.07
C HIS A 23 23.99 -22.95 -14.44
N GLN A 24 22.84 -22.74 -15.10
CA GLN A 24 22.71 -22.00 -16.36
C GLN A 24 22.55 -20.49 -16.14
N TYR A 25 22.37 -20.04 -14.88
CA TYR A 25 22.25 -18.62 -14.61
C TYR A 25 23.60 -17.94 -14.78
N CYS A 26 23.60 -16.81 -15.46
CA CYS A 26 24.76 -15.95 -15.66
C CYS A 26 24.48 -14.51 -15.18
N THR A 27 25.53 -13.72 -15.14
CA THR A 27 25.44 -12.31 -14.67
C THR A 27 25.00 -11.34 -15.75
N LYS A 28 25.10 -11.72 -17.03
CA LYS A 28 24.74 -10.94 -18.21
C LYS A 28 24.12 -11.85 -19.27
N GLY A 29 23.24 -11.30 -20.11
CA GLY A 29 22.59 -12.05 -21.19
C GLY A 29 21.14 -11.64 -21.35
N VAL A 30 20.25 -12.59 -21.69
CA VAL A 30 18.80 -12.39 -21.76
C VAL A 30 18.20 -12.62 -20.39
N LYS A 31 17.43 -11.65 -19.91
CA LYS A 31 16.81 -11.72 -18.59
C LYS A 31 15.69 -12.75 -18.55
N LEU A 32 15.61 -13.51 -17.46
CA LEU A 32 14.53 -14.46 -17.20
C LEU A 32 13.39 -13.80 -16.44
N ILE A 33 12.17 -13.89 -16.96
CA ILE A 33 10.99 -13.43 -16.25
C ILE A 33 10.51 -14.47 -15.24
N ASN A 34 10.31 -14.03 -14.00
CA ASN A 34 9.89 -14.87 -12.87
C ASN A 34 8.64 -14.27 -12.20
N VAL A 35 8.06 -14.99 -11.24
CA VAL A 35 6.93 -14.51 -10.40
C VAL A 35 7.20 -13.16 -9.76
N SER A 36 8.43 -12.91 -9.27
CA SER A 36 8.83 -11.66 -8.62
C SER A 36 8.78 -10.45 -9.57
N ASN A 37 8.92 -10.69 -10.86
CA ASN A 37 8.87 -9.63 -11.88
C ASN A 37 7.44 -9.21 -12.26
N LEU A 38 6.42 -9.97 -11.87
CA LEU A 38 5.03 -9.60 -12.09
C LEU A 38 4.50 -8.91 -10.83
N VAL A 39 4.32 -7.59 -10.89
CA VAL A 39 3.96 -6.75 -9.74
C VAL A 39 2.77 -5.88 -10.09
N ASN A 40 1.66 -6.04 -9.38
CA ASN A 40 0.44 -5.25 -9.54
C ASN A 40 -0.06 -5.12 -10.98
N GLY A 41 0.06 -6.21 -11.76
CA GLY A 41 -0.39 -6.28 -13.15
C GLY A 41 0.59 -5.65 -14.15
N GLU A 42 1.81 -5.39 -13.76
CA GLU A 42 2.89 -4.85 -14.59
C GLU A 42 4.17 -5.69 -14.47
N VAL A 43 5.09 -5.49 -15.40
CA VAL A 43 6.42 -6.14 -15.39
C VAL A 43 7.43 -5.20 -14.74
N ASP A 44 7.99 -5.63 -13.62
CA ASP A 44 9.09 -4.95 -12.94
C ASP A 44 10.35 -5.82 -12.99
N LEU A 45 11.31 -5.44 -13.81
CA LEU A 45 12.54 -6.17 -14.02
C LEU A 45 13.64 -5.87 -12.98
N SER A 46 13.41 -4.92 -12.08
CA SER A 46 14.35 -4.60 -10.99
C SER A 46 14.41 -5.69 -9.92
N ASN A 47 13.34 -6.48 -9.77
CA ASN A 47 13.15 -7.48 -8.71
C ASN A 47 13.89 -8.82 -8.95
N SER A 48 14.60 -8.99 -10.05
CA SER A 48 15.32 -10.25 -10.35
C SER A 48 16.53 -9.98 -11.21
N ASN A 49 17.67 -10.58 -10.82
CA ASN A 49 18.95 -10.52 -11.56
C ASN A 49 19.30 -11.90 -12.15
N ARG A 50 18.32 -12.65 -12.64
CA ARG A 50 18.53 -13.95 -13.29
C ARG A 50 18.58 -13.76 -14.80
N TYR A 51 19.67 -14.21 -15.40
CA TYR A 51 19.90 -14.15 -16.83
C TYR A 51 20.33 -15.53 -17.33
N ILE A 52 20.13 -15.78 -18.62
CA ILE A 52 20.76 -16.87 -19.38
C ILE A 52 21.62 -16.27 -20.48
N SER A 53 22.61 -17.04 -20.96
CA SER A 53 23.47 -16.59 -22.06
C SER A 53 22.65 -16.27 -23.32
N GLN A 54 23.15 -15.42 -24.18
CA GLN A 54 22.51 -15.16 -25.47
C GLN A 54 22.45 -16.42 -26.33
N GLU A 55 23.49 -17.22 -26.29
CA GLU A 55 23.56 -18.50 -27.02
C GLU A 55 22.44 -19.45 -26.61
N GLU A 56 22.22 -19.66 -25.30
CA GLU A 56 21.11 -20.49 -24.83
C GLU A 56 19.76 -19.87 -25.15
N ALA A 57 19.60 -18.55 -24.97
CA ALA A 57 18.34 -17.86 -25.20
C ALA A 57 17.89 -17.93 -26.66
N TYR A 58 18.80 -17.64 -27.60
CA TYR A 58 18.50 -17.64 -29.04
C TYR A 58 18.71 -19.02 -29.71
N GLY A 59 19.34 -19.96 -29.00
CA GLY A 59 19.46 -21.37 -29.40
C GLY A 59 18.38 -22.24 -28.80
N ARG A 60 18.72 -22.98 -27.74
CA ARG A 60 17.86 -23.95 -27.06
C ARG A 60 16.51 -23.40 -26.62
N TYR A 61 16.48 -22.15 -26.10
CA TYR A 61 15.28 -21.53 -25.53
C TYR A 61 14.62 -20.51 -26.45
N LYS A 62 14.97 -20.48 -27.76
CA LYS A 62 14.43 -19.52 -28.73
C LYS A 62 12.90 -19.44 -28.72
N HIS A 63 12.20 -20.56 -28.61
CA HIS A 63 10.74 -20.62 -28.60
C HIS A 63 10.10 -20.17 -27.27
N PHE A 64 10.91 -19.90 -26.24
CA PHE A 64 10.50 -19.30 -24.96
C PHE A 64 10.84 -17.80 -24.87
N LEU A 65 11.46 -17.23 -25.89
CA LEU A 65 11.60 -15.79 -25.99
C LEU A 65 10.21 -15.15 -26.06
N ILE A 66 10.08 -14.03 -25.42
CA ILE A 66 8.80 -13.33 -25.25
C ILE A 66 8.73 -12.20 -26.27
N ASP A 67 7.55 -12.01 -26.86
CA ASP A 67 7.26 -10.95 -27.82
C ASP A 67 6.49 -9.79 -27.13
N GLU A 68 6.56 -8.60 -27.73
CA GLU A 68 5.71 -7.48 -27.34
C GLU A 68 4.23 -7.86 -27.47
N GLY A 69 3.43 -7.52 -26.46
CA GLY A 69 2.00 -7.83 -26.40
C GLY A 69 1.67 -9.24 -25.90
N ASP A 70 2.65 -10.08 -25.61
CA ASP A 70 2.41 -11.37 -24.95
C ASP A 70 1.79 -11.13 -23.57
N LEU A 71 0.76 -11.93 -23.24
CA LEU A 71 0.10 -11.94 -21.93
C LEU A 71 0.74 -13.04 -21.07
N ILE A 72 1.32 -12.65 -19.94
CA ILE A 72 2.01 -13.56 -19.02
C ILE A 72 1.26 -13.61 -17.68
N ILE A 73 1.14 -14.83 -17.14
CA ILE A 73 0.67 -15.08 -15.79
C ILE A 73 1.73 -15.81 -14.98
N ALA A 74 1.88 -15.49 -13.70
CA ALA A 74 2.64 -16.33 -12.80
C ALA A 74 1.83 -17.60 -12.45
N SER A 75 2.50 -18.74 -12.38
CA SER A 75 1.86 -20.07 -12.20
C SER A 75 2.33 -20.81 -10.97
N SER A 76 3.32 -20.32 -10.23
CA SER A 76 3.94 -21.02 -9.11
C SER A 76 4.24 -20.10 -7.94
N GLY A 77 4.08 -20.60 -6.71
CA GLY A 77 4.47 -19.88 -5.50
C GLY A 77 3.59 -18.67 -5.13
N ILE A 78 2.32 -18.67 -5.55
CA ILE A 78 1.40 -17.53 -5.37
C ILE A 78 0.21 -17.96 -4.52
N LYS A 79 -0.23 -17.09 -3.60
CA LYS A 79 -1.55 -17.22 -2.98
C LYS A 79 -2.64 -16.83 -3.98
N VAL A 80 -3.77 -17.56 -3.96
CA VAL A 80 -4.92 -17.35 -4.87
C VAL A 80 -5.40 -15.89 -4.89
N GLU A 81 -5.43 -15.27 -3.72
CA GLU A 81 -5.89 -13.88 -3.55
C GLU A 81 -5.06 -12.86 -4.34
N TYR A 82 -3.77 -13.15 -4.61
CA TYR A 82 -2.86 -12.24 -5.33
C TYR A 82 -2.68 -12.57 -6.82
N LEU A 83 -3.40 -13.55 -7.34
CA LEU A 83 -3.23 -14.02 -8.72
C LEU A 83 -3.51 -12.90 -9.75
N ASP A 84 -4.52 -12.06 -9.51
CA ASP A 84 -4.84 -10.90 -10.35
C ASP A 84 -3.70 -9.88 -10.48
N LYS A 85 -2.86 -9.75 -9.45
CA LYS A 85 -1.68 -8.88 -9.45
C LYS A 85 -0.50 -9.48 -10.24
N LYS A 86 -0.63 -10.73 -10.67
CA LYS A 86 0.42 -11.53 -11.32
C LYS A 86 0.10 -11.85 -12.78
N VAL A 87 -0.74 -11.04 -13.41
CA VAL A 87 -1.09 -11.10 -14.85
C VAL A 87 -0.69 -9.80 -15.50
N ALA A 88 0.21 -9.82 -16.47
CA ALA A 88 0.74 -8.62 -17.13
C ALA A 88 0.94 -8.81 -18.63
N PHE A 89 0.83 -7.73 -19.39
CA PHE A 89 1.28 -7.66 -20.77
C PHE A 89 2.76 -7.27 -20.83
N ILE A 90 3.48 -7.85 -21.79
CA ILE A 90 4.87 -7.48 -22.10
C ILE A 90 4.87 -6.25 -23.01
N LYS A 91 5.65 -5.25 -22.62
CA LYS A 91 5.87 -4.04 -23.40
C LYS A 91 7.23 -4.10 -24.11
N LYS A 92 7.39 -3.31 -25.17
CA LYS A 92 8.65 -3.22 -25.92
C LYS A 92 9.87 -2.91 -25.04
N GLU A 93 9.70 -2.04 -24.07
CA GLU A 93 10.73 -1.64 -23.09
C GLU A 93 11.21 -2.76 -22.16
N ASN A 94 10.46 -3.85 -22.06
CA ASN A 94 10.82 -5.00 -21.25
C ASN A 94 11.77 -5.97 -21.99
N LEU A 95 11.84 -5.90 -23.30
CA LEU A 95 12.55 -6.87 -24.13
C LEU A 95 14.07 -6.57 -24.24
N PRO A 96 14.93 -7.59 -24.45
CA PRO A 96 14.61 -9.01 -24.62
C PRO A 96 14.38 -9.74 -23.29
N LEU A 97 13.42 -10.67 -23.29
CA LEU A 97 13.08 -11.53 -22.15
C LEU A 97 12.92 -12.97 -22.58
N CYS A 98 13.27 -13.91 -21.69
CA CYS A 98 12.97 -15.32 -21.81
C CYS A 98 12.08 -15.79 -20.63
N MET A 99 11.16 -16.69 -20.89
CA MET A 99 10.30 -17.27 -19.86
C MET A 99 11.08 -18.15 -18.89
N ASN A 100 10.55 -18.32 -17.68
CA ASN A 100 11.00 -19.32 -16.72
C ASN A 100 9.80 -20.15 -16.24
N THR A 101 10.04 -21.32 -15.63
CA THR A 101 9.05 -22.32 -15.17
C THR A 101 7.90 -21.76 -14.35
N SER A 102 8.09 -20.65 -13.67
CA SER A 102 7.07 -20.04 -12.81
C SER A 102 6.09 -19.12 -13.55
N THR A 103 6.15 -19.09 -14.88
CA THR A 103 5.33 -18.22 -15.73
C THR A 103 4.72 -19.00 -16.91
N ILE A 104 3.51 -18.59 -17.30
CA ILE A 104 2.81 -19.12 -18.47
C ILE A 104 2.45 -17.95 -19.39
N ARG A 105 2.77 -18.12 -20.67
CA ARG A 105 2.40 -17.20 -21.75
C ARG A 105 1.07 -17.61 -22.38
N PHE A 106 0.25 -16.61 -22.70
CA PHE A 106 -0.98 -16.81 -23.46
C PHE A 106 -0.92 -16.09 -24.81
N LYS A 107 -1.39 -16.75 -25.85
CA LYS A 107 -1.70 -16.16 -27.17
C LYS A 107 -3.09 -16.60 -27.61
N VAL A 108 -3.81 -15.69 -28.24
CA VAL A 108 -5.14 -15.99 -28.80
C VAL A 108 -4.98 -16.78 -30.08
N LYS A 109 -5.73 -17.88 -30.25
CA LYS A 109 -5.70 -18.71 -31.48
C LYS A 109 -6.37 -18.00 -32.64
N ASN A 110 -7.51 -17.34 -32.39
CA ASN A 110 -8.28 -16.62 -33.39
C ASN A 110 -8.69 -15.24 -32.85
N LYS A 111 -8.09 -14.17 -33.39
CA LYS A 111 -8.38 -12.77 -33.01
C LYS A 111 -9.79 -12.30 -33.37
N ASN A 112 -10.49 -13.02 -34.24
CA ASN A 112 -11.89 -12.74 -34.58
C ASN A 112 -12.88 -13.38 -33.59
N GLU A 113 -12.41 -14.22 -32.69
CA GLU A 113 -13.22 -14.92 -31.70
C GLU A 113 -12.94 -14.44 -30.27
N LEU A 114 -11.67 -14.21 -29.92
CA LEU A 114 -11.26 -13.79 -28.58
C LEU A 114 -10.39 -12.53 -28.60
N ASP A 115 -10.77 -11.57 -27.81
CA ASP A 115 -9.97 -10.37 -27.50
C ASP A 115 -8.97 -10.68 -26.38
N ILE A 116 -7.68 -10.42 -26.60
CA ILE A 116 -6.61 -10.71 -25.64
C ILE A 116 -6.74 -9.88 -24.34
N LEU A 117 -7.25 -8.66 -24.45
CA LEU A 117 -7.50 -7.80 -23.29
C LEU A 117 -8.66 -8.37 -22.45
N TYR A 118 -9.73 -8.88 -23.09
CA TYR A 118 -10.82 -9.57 -22.42
C TYR A 118 -10.29 -10.82 -21.68
N LEU A 119 -9.43 -11.61 -22.35
CA LEU A 119 -8.76 -12.75 -21.71
C LEU A 119 -7.97 -12.33 -20.46
N SER A 120 -7.23 -11.24 -20.52
CA SER A 120 -6.47 -10.74 -19.37
C SER A 120 -7.36 -10.45 -18.15
N TYR A 121 -8.53 -9.86 -18.36
CA TYR A 121 -9.51 -9.65 -17.29
C TYR A 121 -10.15 -10.91 -16.79
N PHE A 122 -10.41 -11.89 -17.70
CA PHE A 122 -10.86 -13.20 -17.25
C PHE A 122 -9.84 -13.89 -16.33
N LEU A 123 -8.54 -13.88 -16.68
CA LEU A 123 -7.47 -14.44 -15.84
C LEU A 123 -7.33 -13.75 -14.47
N LYS A 124 -7.72 -12.50 -14.36
CA LYS A 124 -7.77 -11.75 -13.10
C LYS A 124 -9.07 -11.99 -12.31
N SER A 125 -10.11 -12.54 -12.94
CA SER A 125 -11.45 -12.64 -12.37
C SER A 125 -11.56 -13.66 -11.24
N LYS A 126 -12.55 -13.46 -10.36
CA LYS A 126 -12.93 -14.42 -9.32
C LYS A 126 -13.34 -15.78 -9.91
N ASN A 127 -13.91 -15.78 -11.11
CA ASN A 127 -14.28 -17.03 -11.82
C ASN A 127 -13.05 -17.87 -12.11
N PHE A 128 -12.01 -17.30 -12.72
CA PHE A 128 -10.75 -17.99 -12.98
C PHE A 128 -10.08 -18.46 -11.70
N LYS A 129 -9.96 -17.57 -10.69
CA LYS A 129 -9.41 -17.88 -9.36
C LYS A 129 -10.11 -19.10 -8.72
N ASN A 130 -11.45 -19.13 -8.75
CA ASN A 130 -12.24 -20.22 -8.19
C ASN A 130 -12.04 -21.54 -8.94
N GLN A 131 -11.96 -21.50 -10.29
CA GLN A 131 -11.75 -22.71 -11.08
C GLN A 131 -10.35 -23.28 -10.83
N ILE A 132 -9.31 -22.43 -10.89
CA ILE A 132 -7.92 -22.88 -10.70
C ILE A 132 -7.68 -23.42 -9.28
N SER A 133 -8.27 -22.78 -8.26
CA SER A 133 -8.16 -23.24 -6.86
C SER A 133 -8.77 -24.61 -6.62
N LYS A 134 -9.85 -24.94 -7.30
CA LYS A 134 -10.50 -26.28 -7.20
C LYS A 134 -9.67 -27.37 -7.84
N LEU A 135 -8.80 -27.05 -8.78
CA LEU A 135 -7.94 -28.00 -9.48
C LEU A 135 -6.63 -28.28 -8.74
N ILE A 136 -6.31 -27.44 -7.75
CA ILE A 136 -5.07 -27.55 -6.95
C ILE A 136 -5.48 -27.92 -5.53
N THR A 137 -5.15 -29.12 -5.11
CA THR A 137 -5.44 -29.63 -3.77
C THR A 137 -4.16 -29.71 -2.94
N GLY A 138 -4.27 -29.46 -1.62
CA GLY A 138 -3.22 -29.76 -0.64
C GLY A 138 -2.08 -28.76 -0.52
N SER A 139 -2.14 -27.55 -1.14
CA SER A 139 -1.09 -26.53 -1.03
C SER A 139 -1.66 -25.15 -0.70
N ALA A 140 -1.02 -24.45 0.24
CA ALA A 140 -1.32 -23.06 0.56
C ALA A 140 -0.94 -22.07 -0.57
N GLN A 141 -0.16 -22.53 -1.55
CA GLN A 141 0.28 -21.77 -2.70
C GLN A 141 -0.15 -22.42 -4.00
N LEU A 142 -0.55 -21.62 -4.99
CA LEU A 142 -0.87 -22.10 -6.33
C LEU A 142 0.40 -22.60 -7.03
N ASN A 143 0.28 -23.80 -7.59
CA ASN A 143 1.21 -24.35 -8.58
C ASN A 143 0.36 -25.02 -9.66
N PHE A 144 0.23 -24.36 -10.80
CA PHE A 144 -0.58 -24.86 -11.92
C PHE A 144 0.18 -24.75 -13.23
N GLY A 145 -0.16 -25.64 -14.14
CA GLY A 145 0.43 -25.71 -15.48
C GLY A 145 -0.64 -25.91 -16.55
N GLY A 146 -0.20 -26.23 -17.77
CA GLY A 146 -1.06 -26.42 -18.92
C GLY A 146 -2.15 -27.49 -18.73
N SER A 147 -1.88 -28.55 -17.98
CA SER A 147 -2.86 -29.60 -17.67
C SER A 147 -4.06 -29.09 -16.86
N HIS A 148 -3.84 -28.12 -15.97
CA HIS A 148 -4.90 -27.46 -15.22
C HIS A 148 -5.66 -26.48 -16.10
N LEU A 149 -4.96 -25.68 -16.93
CA LEU A 149 -5.56 -24.69 -17.83
C LEU A 149 -6.47 -25.35 -18.88
N LYS A 150 -6.20 -26.55 -19.34
CA LYS A 150 -7.07 -27.36 -20.24
C LYS A 150 -8.44 -27.67 -19.62
N LYS A 151 -8.62 -27.53 -18.30
CA LYS A 151 -9.88 -27.79 -17.60
C LYS A 151 -10.67 -26.52 -17.31
N ILE A 152 -10.12 -25.34 -17.66
CA ILE A 152 -10.73 -24.04 -17.40
C ILE A 152 -11.74 -23.70 -18.49
N ASN A 153 -12.90 -23.19 -18.08
CA ASN A 153 -13.94 -22.73 -18.97
C ASN A 153 -14.24 -21.25 -18.72
N LEU A 154 -14.62 -20.54 -19.78
CA LEU A 154 -15.10 -19.17 -19.68
C LEU A 154 -16.39 -18.97 -20.50
N PHE A 155 -17.17 -17.96 -20.11
CA PHE A 155 -18.28 -17.47 -20.94
C PHE A 155 -17.72 -16.48 -21.96
N LEU A 156 -17.93 -16.79 -23.23
CA LEU A 156 -17.42 -16.01 -24.36
C LEU A 156 -18.59 -15.23 -25.00
N PRO A 157 -18.70 -13.91 -24.73
CA PRO A 157 -19.64 -13.04 -25.46
C PRO A 157 -19.16 -12.82 -26.90
N GLU A 158 -20.00 -12.20 -27.71
CA GLU A 158 -19.60 -11.72 -29.03
C GLU A 158 -18.40 -10.78 -28.95
N LEU A 159 -17.52 -10.81 -29.96
CA LEU A 159 -16.25 -10.05 -29.96
C LEU A 159 -16.42 -8.56 -29.67
N ASN A 160 -17.47 -7.95 -30.25
CA ASN A 160 -17.78 -6.53 -30.01
C ASN A 160 -18.11 -6.25 -28.54
N VAL A 161 -18.77 -7.18 -27.84
CA VAL A 161 -19.07 -7.06 -26.40
C VAL A 161 -17.80 -7.23 -25.59
N GLN A 162 -16.94 -8.22 -25.95
CA GLN A 162 -15.64 -8.41 -25.30
C GLN A 162 -14.81 -7.14 -25.36
N LYS A 163 -14.63 -6.55 -26.57
CA LYS A 163 -13.87 -5.29 -26.77
C LYS A 163 -14.44 -4.13 -25.98
N LYS A 164 -15.76 -3.94 -25.97
CA LYS A 164 -16.41 -2.87 -25.19
C LYS A 164 -16.17 -3.04 -23.69
N VAL A 165 -16.33 -4.24 -23.16
CA VAL A 165 -16.16 -4.53 -21.73
C VAL A 165 -14.68 -4.38 -21.32
N SER A 166 -13.76 -4.98 -22.07
CA SER A 166 -12.33 -4.93 -21.74
C SER A 166 -11.77 -3.49 -21.85
N THR A 167 -12.19 -2.72 -22.85
CA THR A 167 -11.80 -1.29 -22.98
C THR A 167 -12.33 -0.45 -21.82
N LEU A 168 -13.58 -0.68 -21.39
CA LEU A 168 -14.15 0.01 -20.23
C LEU A 168 -13.40 -0.31 -18.94
N LEU A 169 -13.07 -1.59 -18.72
CA LEU A 169 -12.30 -2.02 -17.56
C LEU A 169 -10.89 -1.42 -17.57
N LEU A 170 -10.23 -1.38 -18.73
CA LEU A 170 -8.93 -0.74 -18.88
C LEU A 170 -8.97 0.75 -18.55
N LEU A 171 -10.01 1.46 -19.00
CA LEU A 171 -10.21 2.87 -18.69
C LEU A 171 -10.40 3.09 -17.18
N ILE A 172 -11.16 2.22 -16.52
CA ILE A 172 -11.36 2.25 -15.06
C ILE A 172 -10.04 2.03 -14.34
N ASP A 173 -9.28 0.98 -14.69
CA ASP A 173 -7.98 0.66 -14.08
C ASP A 173 -6.99 1.83 -14.23
N ASN A 174 -6.88 2.40 -15.43
CA ASN A 174 -6.02 3.56 -15.69
C ASN A 174 -6.46 4.79 -14.87
N THR A 175 -7.76 5.00 -14.75
CA THR A 175 -8.30 6.11 -13.94
C THR A 175 -7.94 5.93 -12.47
N ILE A 176 -8.10 4.74 -11.90
CA ILE A 176 -7.72 4.42 -10.52
C ILE A 176 -6.21 4.62 -10.30
N LYS A 177 -5.37 4.10 -11.21
CA LYS A 177 -3.90 4.27 -11.14
C LYS A 177 -3.51 5.76 -11.15
N ASN A 178 -4.11 6.55 -12.04
CA ASN A 178 -3.87 7.99 -12.11
C ASN A 178 -4.30 8.72 -10.82
N MET A 179 -5.42 8.32 -10.22
CA MET A 179 -5.87 8.87 -8.95
C MET A 179 -4.91 8.51 -7.80
N GLN A 180 -4.44 7.27 -7.73
CA GLN A 180 -3.44 6.84 -6.74
C GLN A 180 -2.12 7.60 -6.90
N ARG A 181 -1.66 7.81 -8.14
CA ARG A 181 -0.49 8.64 -8.44
C ARG A 181 -0.67 10.09 -7.99
N LYS A 182 -1.86 10.67 -8.20
CA LYS A 182 -2.16 12.02 -7.69
C LYS A 182 -2.07 12.09 -6.17
N ILE A 183 -2.55 11.09 -5.43
CA ILE A 183 -2.41 11.03 -3.97
C ILE A 183 -0.93 11.03 -3.58
N SER A 184 -0.10 10.20 -4.20
CA SER A 184 1.34 10.16 -3.93
C SER A 184 2.04 11.51 -4.21
N ILE A 185 1.67 12.19 -5.30
CA ILE A 185 2.20 13.53 -5.62
C ILE A 185 1.77 14.55 -4.54
N LEU A 186 0.52 14.50 -4.07
CA LEU A 186 0.05 15.39 -3.00
C LEU A 186 0.79 15.14 -1.67
N GLU A 187 1.20 13.90 -1.38
CA GLU A 187 2.03 13.58 -0.22
C GLU A 187 3.45 14.14 -0.35
N GLN A 188 4.06 14.04 -1.53
CA GLN A 188 5.35 14.66 -1.81
C GLN A 188 5.28 16.18 -1.73
N LEU A 189 4.21 16.78 -2.28
CA LEU A 189 3.97 18.22 -2.20
C LEU A 189 3.88 18.68 -0.74
N THR A 190 3.22 17.92 0.11
CA THR A 190 3.11 18.23 1.55
C THR A 190 4.48 18.31 2.22
N LYS A 191 5.36 17.33 1.97
CA LYS A 191 6.74 17.32 2.48
C LYS A 191 7.56 18.49 1.93
N SER A 192 7.48 18.73 0.63
CA SER A 192 8.18 19.84 -0.03
C SER A 192 7.71 21.21 0.48
N LEU A 193 6.40 21.35 0.73
CA LEU A 193 5.83 22.58 1.29
C LEU A 193 6.37 22.86 2.70
N PHE A 194 6.49 21.83 3.54
CA PHE A 194 7.07 21.96 4.88
C PHE A 194 8.51 22.47 4.79
N THR A 195 9.36 21.82 4.01
CA THR A 195 10.77 22.23 3.83
C THR A 195 10.87 23.63 3.22
N ARG A 196 10.06 23.97 2.22
CA ARG A 196 10.08 25.30 1.59
C ARG A 196 9.69 26.41 2.56
N MET A 197 8.71 26.17 3.43
CA MET A 197 8.22 27.17 4.38
C MET A 197 9.12 27.30 5.60
N PHE A 198 9.62 26.19 6.13
CA PHE A 198 10.33 26.17 7.41
C PHE A 198 11.85 25.90 7.28
N GLY A 199 12.34 25.58 6.09
CA GLY A 199 13.75 25.27 5.85
C GLY A 199 14.12 23.82 6.22
N ASP A 200 15.41 23.56 6.25
CA ASP A 200 15.96 22.31 6.78
C ASP A 200 15.97 22.37 8.32
N ILE A 201 15.07 21.62 8.94
CA ILE A 201 14.93 21.56 10.40
C ILE A 201 16.16 21.00 11.13
N LYS A 202 17.06 20.31 10.43
CA LYS A 202 18.31 19.79 10.99
C LYS A 202 19.36 20.87 11.16
N THR A 203 19.48 21.75 10.17
CA THR A 203 20.48 22.82 10.15
C THR A 203 19.90 24.14 10.64
N ASN A 204 18.56 24.25 10.70
CA ASN A 204 17.84 25.49 11.00
C ASN A 204 18.33 26.65 10.10
N ASP A 205 18.43 26.40 8.80
CA ASP A 205 18.95 27.34 7.80
C ASP A 205 18.19 28.67 7.71
N LYS A 206 17.01 28.74 8.31
CA LYS A 206 16.21 29.97 8.42
C LYS A 206 16.36 30.69 9.75
N ASN A 207 17.21 30.20 10.63
CA ASN A 207 17.52 30.82 11.94
C ASN A 207 16.27 31.03 12.81
N TRP A 208 15.31 30.08 12.79
CA TRP A 208 14.18 30.10 13.70
C TRP A 208 14.63 29.99 15.16
N GLU A 209 13.89 30.57 16.07
CA GLU A 209 14.07 30.34 17.51
C GLU A 209 13.99 28.84 17.81
N ILE A 210 14.87 28.36 18.69
CA ILE A 210 14.87 26.97 19.14
C ILE A 210 14.41 26.93 20.59
N LYS A 211 13.39 26.12 20.88
CA LYS A 211 12.89 25.88 22.23
C LYS A 211 12.89 24.41 22.58
N LYS A 212 12.80 24.09 23.87
CA LYS A 212 12.44 22.76 24.30
C LYS A 212 10.97 22.49 24.02
N LEU A 213 10.63 21.25 23.61
CA LEU A 213 9.23 20.91 23.34
C LEU A 213 8.33 21.17 24.55
N GLY A 214 8.80 20.87 25.77
CA GLY A 214 8.07 21.14 27.02
C GLY A 214 7.77 22.61 27.30
N GLU A 215 8.44 23.57 26.64
CA GLU A 215 8.14 25.01 26.76
C GLU A 215 6.93 25.43 25.91
N VAL A 216 6.59 24.62 24.89
CA VAL A 216 5.53 24.95 23.93
C VAL A 216 4.36 23.99 23.94
N VAL A 217 4.43 22.91 24.75
CA VAL A 217 3.35 21.92 24.91
C VAL A 217 3.19 21.49 26.37
N GLN A 218 2.03 20.91 26.68
CA GLN A 218 1.81 20.12 27.90
C GLN A 218 1.70 18.66 27.55
N THR A 219 2.34 17.78 28.31
CA THR A 219 2.28 16.35 28.11
C THR A 219 1.50 15.65 29.21
N GLN A 220 0.89 14.50 28.87
CA GLN A 220 0.15 13.68 29.84
C GLN A 220 0.13 12.23 29.41
N TYR A 221 0.39 11.30 30.32
CA TYR A 221 0.22 9.88 30.09
C TYR A 221 -1.24 9.47 29.99
N GLY A 222 -1.52 8.48 29.17
CA GLY A 222 -2.83 7.85 29.06
C GLY A 222 -3.16 6.95 30.24
N THR A 223 -4.37 6.39 30.23
CA THR A 223 -4.85 5.51 31.30
C THR A 223 -4.26 4.10 31.22
N SER A 224 -3.96 3.54 32.39
CA SER A 224 -3.55 2.12 32.54
C SER A 224 -4.74 1.15 32.68
N LYS A 225 -5.98 1.66 32.73
CA LYS A 225 -7.17 0.81 32.82
C LYS A 225 -7.25 -0.19 31.67
N LYS A 226 -7.71 -1.40 31.97
CA LYS A 226 -7.86 -2.47 30.98
C LYS A 226 -9.02 -2.15 30.03
N ALA A 227 -8.74 -2.10 28.75
CA ALA A 227 -9.73 -1.89 27.69
C ALA A 227 -10.33 -3.22 27.24
N THR A 228 -11.61 -3.22 26.88
CA THR A 228 -12.36 -4.38 26.40
C THR A 228 -12.79 -4.20 24.93
N SER A 229 -13.09 -5.30 24.26
CA SER A 229 -13.54 -5.23 22.85
C SER A 229 -15.04 -4.96 22.70
N ILE A 230 -15.82 -5.10 23.78
CA ILE A 230 -17.29 -5.17 23.71
C ILE A 230 -17.95 -4.21 24.72
N VAL A 231 -17.34 -3.96 25.88
CA VAL A 231 -17.97 -3.21 26.98
C VAL A 231 -17.18 -1.94 27.26
N GLY A 232 -17.90 -0.79 27.31
CA GLY A 232 -17.34 0.51 27.65
C GLY A 232 -18.03 1.64 26.89
N LYS A 233 -18.17 2.79 27.55
CA LYS A 233 -18.85 3.96 26.97
C LYS A 233 -17.98 4.74 26.02
N PHE A 234 -16.65 4.74 26.26
CA PHE A 234 -15.72 5.54 25.48
C PHE A 234 -14.76 4.69 24.67
N PRO A 235 -14.60 4.95 23.36
CA PRO A 235 -13.51 4.35 22.58
C PRO A 235 -12.16 4.77 23.15
N ILE A 236 -11.17 3.86 23.13
CA ILE A 236 -9.81 4.13 23.58
C ILE A 236 -8.80 3.87 22.47
N LEU A 237 -7.97 4.88 22.22
CA LEU A 237 -6.88 4.84 21.25
C LEU A 237 -5.64 4.18 21.87
N ARG A 238 -5.02 3.32 21.08
CA ARG A 238 -3.84 2.54 21.45
C ARG A 238 -2.72 2.76 20.43
N MET A 239 -1.54 2.21 20.68
CA MET A 239 -0.36 2.35 19.82
C MET A 239 -0.57 1.89 18.35
N ASN A 240 -1.47 0.94 18.10
CA ASN A 240 -1.82 0.48 16.76
C ASN A 240 -2.81 1.40 16.02
N ASN A 241 -3.46 2.33 16.72
CA ASN A 241 -4.32 3.32 16.13
C ASN A 241 -3.55 4.54 15.53
N ILE A 242 -2.21 4.54 15.61
CA ILE A 242 -1.35 5.52 14.95
C ILE A 242 -0.51 4.80 13.91
N THR A 243 -0.63 5.18 12.63
CA THR A 243 0.19 4.63 11.54
C THR A 243 1.62 5.14 11.60
N TYR A 244 2.53 4.53 10.83
CA TYR A 244 3.92 5.02 10.75
C TYR A 244 4.02 6.42 10.14
N SER A 245 3.10 6.80 9.26
CA SER A 245 3.00 8.13 8.65
C SER A 245 2.40 9.20 9.55
N GLY A 246 1.89 8.82 10.75
CA GLY A 246 1.24 9.75 11.69
C GLY A 246 -0.26 9.95 11.42
N GLU A 247 -0.87 9.13 10.58
CA GLU A 247 -2.32 9.12 10.39
C GLU A 247 -2.99 8.32 11.50
N MET A 248 -4.20 8.74 11.89
CA MET A 248 -5.00 8.00 12.86
C MET A 248 -5.79 6.88 12.17
N ASP A 249 -5.74 5.65 12.72
CA ASP A 249 -6.54 4.51 12.27
C ASP A 249 -7.58 4.13 13.33
N TYR A 250 -8.86 4.31 12.99
CA TYR A 250 -9.99 4.06 13.88
C TYR A 250 -10.70 2.72 13.62
N LYS A 251 -10.12 1.80 12.86
CA LYS A 251 -10.78 0.54 12.47
C LYS A 251 -10.88 -0.48 13.61
N ASP A 252 -9.83 -0.57 14.45
CA ASP A 252 -9.77 -1.52 15.57
C ASP A 252 -9.75 -0.75 16.88
N LEU A 253 -10.94 -0.37 17.38
CA LEU A 253 -11.11 0.33 18.64
C LEU A 253 -11.44 -0.68 19.75
N LYS A 254 -10.93 -0.41 20.95
CA LYS A 254 -11.42 -0.99 22.20
C LYS A 254 -12.17 0.09 22.99
N TYR A 255 -12.81 -0.31 24.06
CA TYR A 255 -13.70 0.54 24.84
C TYR A 255 -13.34 0.51 26.32
N ILE A 256 -13.70 1.57 27.05
CA ILE A 256 -13.38 1.77 28.45
C ILE A 256 -14.50 2.56 29.16
N GLU A 257 -14.70 2.26 30.45
CA GLU A 257 -15.51 3.09 31.34
C GLU A 257 -14.62 4.08 32.10
N LEU A 258 -15.07 5.33 32.15
CA LEU A 258 -14.40 6.43 32.85
C LEU A 258 -15.36 7.07 33.86
N SER A 259 -14.88 7.34 35.06
CA SER A 259 -15.54 8.22 36.03
C SER A 259 -15.50 9.68 35.56
N ASP A 260 -16.28 10.55 36.17
CA ASP A 260 -16.34 11.96 35.75
C ASP A 260 -14.98 12.66 35.88
N SER A 261 -14.23 12.42 36.93
CA SER A 261 -12.87 12.93 37.11
C SER A 261 -11.88 12.37 36.06
N GLU A 262 -12.06 11.12 35.63
CA GLU A 262 -11.25 10.50 34.59
C GLU A 262 -11.58 11.01 33.19
N LYS A 263 -12.83 11.39 32.93
CA LYS A 263 -13.24 12.01 31.64
C LYS A 263 -12.46 13.28 31.37
N GLU A 264 -12.36 14.20 32.33
CA GLU A 264 -11.57 15.41 32.18
C GLU A 264 -10.11 15.13 31.92
N LYS A 265 -9.58 14.08 32.53
CA LYS A 265 -8.17 13.68 32.44
C LYS A 265 -7.83 12.93 31.16
N PHE A 266 -8.68 12.00 30.70
CA PHE A 266 -8.31 11.05 29.66
C PHE A 266 -9.09 11.20 28.34
N LEU A 267 -10.11 12.03 28.25
CA LEU A 267 -10.75 12.32 26.98
C LEU A 267 -9.94 13.36 26.19
N LEU A 268 -9.73 13.03 24.92
CA LEU A 268 -9.01 13.88 23.99
C LEU A 268 -9.90 14.99 23.46
N LYS A 269 -9.27 16.16 23.22
CA LYS A 269 -9.87 17.28 22.53
C LYS A 269 -9.28 17.40 21.12
N LYS A 270 -10.09 17.89 20.20
CA LYS A 270 -9.65 18.17 18.83
C LYS A 270 -8.43 19.10 18.82
N GLY A 271 -7.42 18.74 18.02
CA GLY A 271 -6.15 19.49 17.96
C GLY A 271 -5.07 18.96 18.89
N GLU A 272 -5.37 18.03 19.80
CA GLU A 272 -4.34 17.37 20.61
C GLU A 272 -3.63 16.28 19.81
N LEU A 273 -2.34 16.02 20.09
CA LEU A 273 -1.57 14.95 19.45
C LEU A 273 -1.37 13.80 20.42
N LEU A 274 -1.20 12.62 19.85
CA LEU A 274 -0.84 11.41 20.57
C LEU A 274 0.52 10.90 20.11
N PHE A 275 1.44 10.78 21.05
CA PHE A 275 2.79 10.26 20.84
C PHE A 275 2.88 8.80 21.34
N ASN A 276 3.33 7.90 20.51
CA ASN A 276 3.53 6.50 20.88
C ASN A 276 4.86 6.34 21.61
N ARG A 277 4.80 6.27 22.95
CA ARG A 277 5.98 6.22 23.82
C ARG A 277 6.64 4.85 23.91
N THR A 278 5.92 3.78 23.60
CA THR A 278 6.40 2.40 23.77
C THR A 278 6.05 1.54 22.56
N ASN A 279 7.05 1.02 21.87
CA ASN A 279 6.88 0.14 20.71
C ASN A 279 8.23 -0.53 20.37
N SER A 280 8.33 -1.22 19.20
CA SER A 280 9.65 -1.54 18.66
C SER A 280 10.45 -0.26 18.41
N LYS A 281 11.77 -0.37 18.31
CA LYS A 281 12.66 0.79 18.12
C LYS A 281 12.35 1.60 16.86
N GLU A 282 11.86 0.93 15.82
CA GLU A 282 11.48 1.54 14.54
C GLU A 282 10.14 2.27 14.61
N LEU A 283 9.27 1.87 15.53
CA LEU A 283 7.89 2.35 15.62
C LEU A 283 7.63 3.28 16.81
N VAL A 284 8.57 3.39 17.76
CA VAL A 284 8.47 4.36 18.86
C VAL A 284 8.50 5.77 18.29
N GLY A 285 7.73 6.68 18.86
CA GLY A 285 7.67 8.08 18.42
C GLY A 285 6.68 8.36 17.29
N LYS A 286 5.91 7.38 16.81
CA LYS A 286 4.79 7.67 15.93
C LYS A 286 3.87 8.70 16.58
N THR A 287 3.59 9.78 15.89
CA THR A 287 2.76 10.87 16.42
C THR A 287 1.56 11.09 15.52
N GLY A 288 0.34 11.08 16.09
CA GLY A 288 -0.91 11.29 15.39
C GLY A 288 -1.66 12.50 15.91
N LEU A 289 -2.41 13.18 15.04
CA LEU A 289 -3.27 14.30 15.40
C LEU A 289 -4.70 13.83 15.61
N PHE A 290 -5.26 14.04 16.79
CA PHE A 290 -6.66 13.79 17.06
C PHE A 290 -7.52 14.93 16.52
N ASN A 291 -8.36 14.65 15.53
CA ASN A 291 -9.16 15.66 14.82
C ASN A 291 -10.64 15.26 14.68
N LEU A 292 -11.17 14.53 15.66
CA LEU A 292 -12.58 14.15 15.71
C LEU A 292 -13.31 14.97 16.81
N ASP A 293 -14.61 15.15 16.62
CA ASP A 293 -15.50 15.75 17.61
C ASP A 293 -16.15 14.70 18.56
N ILE A 294 -15.78 13.39 18.38
CA ILE A 294 -16.24 12.29 19.23
C ILE A 294 -15.25 12.11 20.37
N PRO A 295 -15.70 12.09 21.65
CA PRO A 295 -14.79 11.92 22.78
C PRO A 295 -14.18 10.51 22.79
N MET A 296 -12.85 10.42 22.79
CA MET A 296 -12.08 9.19 22.87
C MET A 296 -11.03 9.29 23.96
N ALA A 297 -10.80 8.17 24.66
CA ALA A 297 -9.71 8.05 25.63
C ALA A 297 -8.42 7.58 24.92
N PHE A 298 -7.30 7.58 25.65
CA PHE A 298 -6.01 7.09 25.17
C PHE A 298 -5.30 6.25 26.23
N ALA A 299 -4.63 5.18 25.77
CA ALA A 299 -3.99 4.19 26.63
C ALA A 299 -2.61 4.66 27.12
N GLY A 300 -2.12 4.07 28.22
CA GLY A 300 -0.86 4.42 28.90
C GLY A 300 0.41 4.27 28.06
N TYR A 301 0.36 3.56 26.92
CA TYR A 301 1.45 3.50 25.93
C TYR A 301 1.51 4.72 25.02
N LEU A 302 0.59 5.67 25.21
CA LEU A 302 0.54 6.94 24.51
C LEU A 302 0.76 8.10 25.50
N ILE A 303 1.40 9.16 25.01
CA ILE A 303 1.48 10.45 25.67
C ILE A 303 0.64 11.42 24.85
N ARG A 304 -0.34 12.08 25.49
CA ARG A 304 -1.01 13.24 24.92
C ARG A 304 -0.09 14.42 24.91
N ILE A 305 -0.04 15.11 23.77
CA ILE A 305 0.67 16.39 23.60
C ILE A 305 -0.40 17.45 23.34
N LYS A 306 -0.53 18.41 24.23
CA LYS A 306 -1.44 19.54 24.12
C LYS A 306 -0.62 20.77 23.72
N PRO A 307 -0.72 21.26 22.47
CA PRO A 307 -0.01 22.46 22.02
C PRO A 307 -0.46 23.72 22.77
N SER A 308 0.47 24.62 23.03
CA SER A 308 0.17 25.96 23.50
C SER A 308 -0.24 26.87 22.33
N ASN A 309 -0.51 28.16 22.62
CA ASN A 309 -0.80 29.17 21.60
C ASN A 309 0.42 29.54 20.72
N LEU A 310 1.62 29.14 21.11
CA LEU A 310 2.86 29.39 20.36
C LEU A 310 3.06 28.39 19.19
N ILE A 311 2.39 27.25 19.21
CA ILE A 311 2.63 26.20 18.24
C ILE A 311 1.34 25.59 17.68
N HIS A 312 1.22 25.56 16.36
CA HIS A 312 0.07 24.98 15.69
C HIS A 312 0.20 23.44 15.61
N SER A 313 -0.88 22.73 15.96
CA SER A 313 -0.92 21.25 15.99
C SER A 313 -0.43 20.56 14.70
N LYS A 314 -0.79 21.09 13.53
CA LYS A 314 -0.34 20.52 12.25
C LYS A 314 1.14 20.75 12.01
N PHE A 315 1.69 21.91 12.34
CA PHE A 315 3.13 22.13 12.26
C PHE A 315 3.87 21.13 13.15
N LEU A 316 3.44 21.00 14.40
CA LEU A 316 4.01 20.05 15.35
C LEU A 316 3.91 18.60 14.85
N LEU A 317 2.77 18.19 14.29
CA LEU A 317 2.58 16.85 13.71
C LEU A 317 3.64 16.55 12.64
N PHE A 318 3.86 17.51 11.72
CA PHE A 318 4.83 17.32 10.64
C PHE A 318 6.26 17.32 11.15
N PHE A 319 6.59 18.18 12.12
CA PHE A 319 7.89 18.20 12.77
C PHE A 319 8.18 16.86 13.45
N MET A 320 7.26 16.37 14.28
CA MET A 320 7.41 15.11 15.03
C MET A 320 7.53 13.86 14.12
N ASN A 321 6.89 13.87 12.96
CA ASN A 321 6.98 12.78 11.99
C ASN A 321 8.06 12.98 10.90
N SER A 322 8.85 14.05 10.96
CA SER A 322 9.97 14.28 10.05
C SER A 322 11.05 13.20 10.20
N GLU A 323 11.80 12.95 9.13
CA GLU A 323 12.91 11.98 9.16
C GLU A 323 13.98 12.37 10.18
N PHE A 324 14.23 13.66 10.33
CA PHE A 324 15.14 14.19 11.33
C PHE A 324 14.68 13.82 12.76
N MET A 325 13.44 14.14 13.12
CA MET A 325 12.92 13.86 14.46
C MET A 325 12.81 12.36 14.72
N LYS A 326 12.35 11.58 13.73
CA LYS A 326 12.33 10.11 13.84
C LYS A 326 13.71 9.52 14.11
N LYS A 327 14.76 10.05 13.48
CA LYS A 327 16.13 9.62 13.74
C LYS A 327 16.59 9.97 15.16
N LEU A 328 16.25 11.16 15.65
CA LEU A 328 16.54 11.55 17.04
C LEU A 328 15.81 10.64 18.03
N LEU A 329 14.51 10.38 17.82
CA LEU A 329 13.71 9.48 18.65
C LEU A 329 14.27 8.05 18.66
N TYR A 330 14.65 7.52 17.50
CA TYR A 330 15.28 6.21 17.37
C TYR A 330 16.57 6.10 18.19
N ASN A 331 17.42 7.14 18.14
CA ASN A 331 18.69 7.17 18.87
C ASN A 331 18.50 7.34 20.40
N LYS A 332 17.48 8.10 20.81
CA LYS A 332 17.15 8.34 22.22
C LYS A 332 16.45 7.17 22.88
N ALA A 333 15.71 6.39 22.11
CA ALA A 333 14.86 5.31 22.63
C ALA A 333 15.70 4.23 23.33
N LYS A 334 15.45 4.06 24.61
CA LYS A 334 16.09 3.01 25.45
C LYS A 334 15.45 1.66 25.15
N ASN A 335 16.27 0.63 24.94
CA ASN A 335 15.80 -0.74 24.80
C ASN A 335 15.47 -1.32 26.17
N ILE A 336 14.23 -1.74 26.38
CA ILE A 336 13.78 -2.46 27.56
C ILE A 336 13.17 -3.78 27.08
N VAL A 337 13.87 -4.90 27.28
CA VAL A 337 13.41 -6.28 26.96
C VAL A 337 12.54 -6.35 25.68
N GLY A 338 13.16 -6.08 24.51
CA GLY A 338 12.50 -6.18 23.20
C GLY A 338 11.59 -5.00 22.79
N MET A 339 11.42 -4.01 23.65
CA MET A 339 10.68 -2.78 23.34
C MET A 339 11.53 -1.54 23.60
N ALA A 340 11.28 -0.48 22.86
CA ALA A 340 11.87 0.83 23.06
C ALA A 340 10.87 1.75 23.78
N ASN A 341 11.37 2.66 24.60
CA ASN A 341 10.56 3.56 25.40
C ASN A 341 11.16 4.96 25.42
N ILE A 342 10.29 5.96 25.37
CA ILE A 342 10.60 7.38 25.57
C ILE A 342 9.57 7.91 26.58
N ASN A 343 10.01 8.42 27.72
CA ASN A 343 9.12 8.99 28.73
C ASN A 343 8.75 10.45 28.40
N ALA A 344 7.77 11.02 29.13
CA ALA A 344 7.29 12.37 28.89
C ALA A 344 8.39 13.43 29.04
N LYS A 345 9.23 13.29 30.07
CA LYS A 345 10.33 14.24 30.31
C LYS A 345 11.40 14.18 29.20
N GLU A 346 11.73 12.97 28.75
CA GLU A 346 12.63 12.78 27.59
C GLU A 346 12.04 13.36 26.31
N LEU A 347 10.70 13.28 26.12
CA LEU A 347 10.00 13.90 25.01
C LEU A 347 10.03 15.44 25.09
N GLU A 348 9.78 16.00 26.27
CA GLU A 348 9.80 17.45 26.52
C GLU A 348 11.19 18.07 26.32
N ASP A 349 12.26 17.30 26.52
CA ASP A 349 13.65 17.73 26.34
C ASP A 349 14.09 17.88 24.89
N PHE A 350 13.34 17.37 23.89
CA PHE A 350 13.70 17.56 22.49
C PHE A 350 13.60 19.02 22.08
N SER A 351 14.58 19.45 21.29
CA SER A 351 14.59 20.80 20.71
C SER A 351 13.69 20.85 19.48
N ILE A 352 12.93 21.94 19.36
CA ILE A 352 12.06 22.21 18.22
C ILE A 352 12.33 23.63 17.73
N ILE A 353 12.34 23.84 16.40
CA ILE A 353 12.29 25.16 15.81
C ILE A 353 10.90 25.77 16.02
N LEU A 354 10.83 27.06 16.29
CA LEU A 354 9.59 27.78 16.54
C LEU A 354 9.43 28.96 15.55
N PRO A 355 8.99 28.69 14.31
CA PRO A 355 8.65 29.75 13.37
C PRO A 355 7.47 30.60 13.87
N PRO A 356 7.28 31.84 13.38
CA PRO A 356 6.13 32.66 13.73
C PRO A 356 4.80 31.90 13.53
N ILE A 357 3.87 32.11 14.49
CA ILE A 357 2.59 31.37 14.49
C ILE A 357 1.76 31.64 13.25
N GLU A 358 1.85 32.82 12.65
CA GLU A 358 1.18 33.19 11.40
C GLU A 358 1.68 32.32 10.23
N LEU A 359 2.98 31.97 10.20
CA LEU A 359 3.55 31.10 9.17
C LEU A 359 3.09 29.66 9.38
N GLN A 360 3.03 29.20 10.63
CA GLN A 360 2.51 27.89 10.98
C GLN A 360 1.03 27.75 10.59
N ASN A 361 0.21 28.78 10.83
CA ASN A 361 -1.20 28.84 10.44
C ASN A 361 -1.36 28.79 8.91
N LYS A 362 -0.59 29.56 8.15
CA LYS A 362 -0.58 29.51 6.68
C LYS A 362 -0.21 28.11 6.15
N PHE A 363 0.72 27.44 6.81
CA PHE A 363 1.05 26.06 6.48
C PHE A 363 -0.16 25.13 6.73
N ALA A 364 -0.77 25.22 7.91
CA ALA A 364 -1.92 24.40 8.27
C ALA A 364 -3.09 24.54 7.29
N GLU A 365 -3.42 25.76 6.87
CA GLU A 365 -4.46 26.04 5.87
C GLU A 365 -4.16 25.36 4.51
N ARG A 366 -2.90 25.40 4.07
CA ARG A 366 -2.48 24.74 2.82
C ARG A 366 -2.59 23.23 2.93
N ILE A 367 -2.17 22.66 4.07
CA ILE A 367 -2.28 21.22 4.32
C ILE A 367 -3.75 20.79 4.34
N GLU A 368 -4.65 21.56 4.95
CA GLU A 368 -6.08 21.23 4.94
C GLU A 368 -6.68 21.16 3.54
N LYS A 369 -6.28 22.06 2.65
CA LYS A 369 -6.70 21.99 1.25
C LYS A 369 -6.19 20.72 0.56
N ILE A 370 -4.93 20.34 0.80
CA ILE A 370 -4.34 19.09 0.25
C ILE A 370 -5.05 17.86 0.82
N GLU A 371 -5.31 17.81 2.12
CA GLU A 371 -6.03 16.71 2.77
C GLU A 371 -7.47 16.56 2.24
N LYS A 372 -8.19 17.66 2.02
CA LYS A 372 -9.52 17.64 1.38
C LYS A 372 -9.47 17.07 -0.04
N LEU A 373 -8.47 17.43 -0.83
CA LEU A 373 -8.28 16.88 -2.18
C LEU A 373 -7.98 15.37 -2.13
N LYS A 374 -7.06 14.94 -1.27
CA LYS A 374 -6.76 13.50 -1.05
C LYS A 374 -8.02 12.73 -0.68
N PHE A 375 -8.79 13.24 0.28
CA PHE A 375 -10.03 12.62 0.72
C PHE A 375 -11.08 12.51 -0.37
N THR A 376 -11.23 13.55 -1.20
CA THR A 376 -12.14 13.54 -2.36
C THR A 376 -11.74 12.48 -3.37
N ILE A 377 -10.44 12.38 -3.69
CA ILE A 377 -9.91 11.35 -4.59
C ILE A 377 -10.19 9.95 -4.03
N TRP A 378 -9.92 9.73 -2.75
CA TRP A 378 -10.21 8.45 -2.08
C TRP A 378 -11.68 8.07 -2.12
N LYS A 379 -12.59 9.01 -1.88
CA LYS A 379 -14.04 8.78 -2.01
C LYS A 379 -14.44 8.32 -3.42
N ILE A 380 -13.86 8.90 -4.46
CA ILE A 380 -14.13 8.52 -5.85
C ILE A 380 -13.65 7.09 -6.09
N ILE A 381 -12.41 6.76 -5.70
CA ILE A 381 -11.85 5.40 -5.82
C ILE A 381 -12.75 4.38 -5.12
N LEU A 382 -13.16 4.63 -3.87
CA LEU A 382 -14.03 3.75 -3.11
C LEU A 382 -15.41 3.58 -3.75
N LYS A 383 -15.97 4.66 -4.35
CA LYS A 383 -17.25 4.60 -5.07
C LYS A 383 -17.14 3.71 -6.31
N VAL A 384 -16.05 3.81 -7.06
CA VAL A 384 -15.78 2.95 -8.23
C VAL A 384 -15.70 1.49 -7.79
N TYR A 385 -14.90 1.16 -6.78
CA TYR A 385 -14.82 -0.22 -6.27
C TYR A 385 -16.19 -0.76 -5.81
N LYS A 386 -16.96 0.01 -5.02
CA LYS A 386 -18.31 -0.40 -4.60
C LYS A 386 -19.24 -0.66 -5.78
N THR A 387 -19.14 0.13 -6.83
CA THR A 387 -19.96 -0.02 -8.05
C THR A 387 -19.57 -1.29 -8.81
N LEU A 388 -18.28 -1.54 -9.00
CA LEU A 388 -17.78 -2.76 -9.63
C LEU A 388 -18.23 -4.01 -8.84
N LYS A 389 -18.13 -3.96 -7.51
CA LYS A 389 -18.60 -5.04 -6.63
C LYS A 389 -20.08 -5.36 -6.79
N LYS A 390 -20.93 -4.35 -6.78
CA LYS A 390 -22.38 -4.53 -6.97
C LYS A 390 -22.73 -5.16 -8.33
N LYS A 391 -21.92 -4.89 -9.37
CA LYS A 391 -22.11 -5.42 -10.73
C LYS A 391 -21.41 -6.78 -10.96
N GLY A 392 -20.83 -7.40 -9.94
CA GLY A 392 -20.13 -8.68 -10.06
C GLY A 392 -18.85 -8.62 -10.89
N VAL A 393 -18.33 -7.42 -11.15
CA VAL A 393 -17.13 -7.16 -11.97
C VAL A 393 -15.87 -7.14 -11.10
N GLU A 394 -16.01 -7.28 -9.78
CA GLU A 394 -14.89 -7.17 -8.85
C GLU A 394 -14.04 -8.43 -8.72
N ASN A 395 -12.74 -8.19 -8.88
CA ASN A 395 -11.71 -8.96 -8.19
C ASN A 395 -11.56 -8.40 -6.76
N ASN A 396 -11.91 -9.19 -5.72
CA ASN A 396 -11.59 -8.86 -4.34
C ASN A 396 -10.08 -8.86 -4.13
#